data_2288ac43be090f2258dc63f074d7d2a8
#
_entry.id   2288ac43be090f2258dc63f074d7d2a8
#
_cell.length_a   1.000
_cell.length_b   1.000
_cell.length_c   1.000
_cell.angle_alpha   90.00
_cell.angle_beta   90.00
_cell.angle_gamma   90.00
#
_symmetry.space_group_name_H-M   'P 1'
#
loop_
_entity.id
_entity.type
_entity.pdbx_description
1 polymer ?
#
loop_
_entity_poly.entity_id
_entity_poly.type
_entity_poly.pdbx_seq_one_letter_code
_entity_poly.pdbx_strand_id
1 'polypeptide(L)'
;VSVRVKGTGSGTITDFDGNFTVKASKGDILVISYVGYKTLELDLKNKTTLGVISLGEDTETLEEVVVVGYGVQKKVSSVGSIATAKGDDLLKIGSVNSVSEALQGQMPGVVAINSTSKPGADKASLLIRGKSTWGEAEPLVLVDGIERDFNDVDVNEIESISVLKDASATAVYGVKGANGVILLTTKRGLEQKPEISFTANFGFKQPSAAPEWSDYVTSMKQYNRAQANDGNWGAMVPESTIAAWENAYATGNYGPYNDVFPEVDWWKELVKNVGY
;
A
#
# COMPACT_ATOMS: atom_id res chain seq x y z
N VAL A 1 23.34 -27.12 14.58
CA VAL A 1 24.19 -26.08 15.16
C VAL A 1 25.57 -26.20 14.54
N SER A 2 26.19 -25.08 14.15
CA SER A 2 27.54 -25.04 13.60
C SER A 2 28.53 -24.73 14.74
N VAL A 3 29.60 -25.56 14.85
CA VAL A 3 30.67 -25.42 15.86
C VAL A 3 31.99 -25.26 15.12
N ARG A 4 32.68 -24.15 15.32
CA ARG A 4 33.97 -23.85 14.70
C ARG A 4 35.03 -23.50 15.75
N VAL A 5 36.28 -23.79 15.45
CA VAL A 5 37.43 -23.32 16.25
C VAL A 5 37.87 -21.96 15.68
N LYS A 6 37.90 -20.92 16.54
CA LYS A 6 38.28 -19.56 16.15
C LYS A 6 39.72 -19.52 15.63
N GLY A 7 39.89 -18.93 14.45
CA GLY A 7 41.22 -18.79 13.83
C GLY A 7 41.75 -20.03 13.10
N THR A 8 41.01 -21.14 13.06
CA THR A 8 41.37 -22.34 12.31
C THR A 8 40.27 -22.72 11.33
N GLY A 9 40.56 -23.51 10.30
CA GLY A 9 39.55 -24.04 9.38
C GLY A 9 38.80 -25.27 9.97
N SER A 10 39.03 -25.62 11.21
CA SER A 10 38.45 -26.81 11.88
C SER A 10 37.03 -26.48 12.39
N GLY A 11 36.04 -27.27 12.01
CA GLY A 11 34.66 -27.13 12.46
C GLY A 11 33.86 -28.42 12.26
N THR A 12 32.72 -28.50 12.91
CA THR A 12 31.77 -29.61 12.82
C THR A 12 30.33 -29.10 12.93
N ILE A 13 29.39 -29.97 12.65
CA ILE A 13 27.94 -29.71 12.81
C ILE A 13 27.44 -30.72 13.87
N THR A 14 26.48 -30.31 14.70
CA THR A 14 25.84 -31.22 15.67
C THR A 14 24.98 -32.25 14.96
N ASP A 15 24.84 -33.43 15.58
CA ASP A 15 23.83 -34.41 15.20
C ASP A 15 22.40 -33.98 15.62
N PHE A 16 21.40 -34.85 15.40
CA PHE A 16 20.01 -34.60 15.75
C PHE A 16 19.77 -34.41 17.26
N ASP A 17 20.61 -35.09 18.09
CA ASP A 17 20.52 -35.02 19.55
C ASP A 17 21.35 -33.84 20.12
N GLY A 18 21.97 -33.06 19.24
CA GLY A 18 22.79 -31.92 19.64
C GLY A 18 24.22 -32.24 20.00
N ASN A 19 24.68 -33.50 19.85
CA ASN A 19 26.04 -33.87 20.16
C ASN A 19 27.00 -33.48 19.04
N PHE A 20 28.22 -33.13 19.43
CA PHE A 20 29.28 -32.82 18.46
C PHE A 20 30.66 -33.28 19.00
N THR A 21 31.56 -33.53 18.07
CA THR A 21 32.97 -33.79 18.35
C THR A 21 33.82 -32.92 17.43
N VAL A 22 34.74 -32.16 17.99
CA VAL A 22 35.61 -31.25 17.23
C VAL A 22 37.05 -31.43 17.68
N LYS A 23 38.00 -31.42 16.74
CA LYS A 23 39.43 -31.44 17.05
C LYS A 23 39.87 -30.02 17.36
N ALA A 24 40.27 -29.75 18.59
CA ALA A 24 40.74 -28.46 19.06
C ALA A 24 41.91 -28.63 20.02
N SER A 25 42.76 -27.62 20.13
CA SER A 25 43.90 -27.57 21.04
C SER A 25 43.54 -26.92 22.37
N LYS A 26 44.37 -27.10 23.37
CA LYS A 26 44.19 -26.44 24.68
C LYS A 26 44.31 -24.91 24.51
N GLY A 27 43.29 -24.17 24.96
CA GLY A 27 43.25 -22.71 24.87
C GLY A 27 42.56 -22.19 23.61
N ASP A 28 42.07 -23.08 22.74
CA ASP A 28 41.24 -22.65 21.59
C ASP A 28 39.87 -22.14 22.05
N ILE A 29 39.31 -21.22 21.26
CA ILE A 29 37.97 -20.70 21.47
C ILE A 29 37.03 -21.38 20.46
N LEU A 30 35.98 -22.01 20.95
CA LEU A 30 34.92 -22.53 20.12
C LEU A 30 33.88 -21.43 19.85
N VAL A 31 33.52 -21.25 18.60
CA VAL A 31 32.45 -20.39 18.16
C VAL A 31 31.27 -21.28 17.78
N ILE A 32 30.18 -21.17 18.52
CA ILE A 32 28.97 -21.97 18.33
C ILE A 32 27.90 -21.01 17.81
N SER A 33 27.34 -21.33 16.65
CA SER A 33 26.33 -20.51 16.00
C SER A 33 25.17 -21.35 15.47
N TYR A 34 23.97 -20.77 15.56
CA TYR A 34 22.76 -21.32 14.98
C TYR A 34 21.83 -20.16 14.53
N VAL A 35 21.07 -20.40 13.48
CA VAL A 35 20.15 -19.37 12.95
C VAL A 35 19.08 -19.05 14.00
N GLY A 36 18.92 -17.78 14.35
CA GLY A 36 17.98 -17.32 15.39
C GLY A 36 18.53 -17.35 16.83
N TYR A 37 19.80 -17.67 17.01
CA TYR A 37 20.44 -17.71 18.34
C TYR A 37 21.73 -16.89 18.39
N LYS A 38 22.01 -16.29 19.54
CA LYS A 38 23.25 -15.53 19.77
C LYS A 38 24.47 -16.45 19.62
N THR A 39 25.43 -15.99 18.81
CA THR A 39 26.70 -16.68 18.69
C THR A 39 27.41 -16.73 20.04
N LEU A 40 27.76 -17.93 20.50
CA LEU A 40 28.44 -18.14 21.76
C LEU A 40 29.92 -18.45 21.51
N GLU A 41 30.83 -17.70 22.12
CA GLU A 41 32.25 -17.99 22.16
C GLU A 41 32.57 -18.67 23.47
N LEU A 42 33.15 -19.89 23.42
CA LEU A 42 33.50 -20.70 24.57
C LEU A 42 35.01 -21.00 24.57
N ASP A 43 35.71 -20.54 25.60
CA ASP A 43 37.12 -20.85 25.81
C ASP A 43 37.27 -22.25 26.42
N LEU A 44 37.98 -23.13 25.72
CA LEU A 44 38.17 -24.53 26.13
C LEU A 44 39.04 -24.71 27.37
N LYS A 45 39.88 -23.71 27.71
CA LYS A 45 40.80 -23.69 28.84
C LYS A 45 41.56 -25.01 29.03
N ASN A 46 41.12 -26.02 29.52
CA ASN A 46 41.74 -27.36 29.65
C ASN A 46 40.68 -28.48 29.68
N LYS A 47 39.45 -28.16 29.26
CA LYS A 47 38.36 -29.12 29.28
C LYS A 47 38.34 -29.95 28.00
N THR A 48 38.35 -31.27 28.15
CA THR A 48 38.20 -32.26 27.07
C THR A 48 36.73 -32.65 26.86
N THR A 49 35.88 -32.39 27.82
CA THR A 49 34.45 -32.68 27.74
C THR A 49 33.69 -31.42 28.14
N LEU A 50 32.80 -31.02 27.28
CA LEU A 50 31.89 -29.91 27.49
C LEU A 50 30.55 -30.50 27.93
N GLY A 51 29.92 -29.90 28.93
CA GLY A 51 28.56 -30.26 29.33
C GLY A 51 27.53 -29.71 28.34
N VAL A 52 26.27 -29.68 28.73
CA VAL A 52 25.19 -29.09 27.93
C VAL A 52 25.46 -27.60 27.78
N ILE A 53 25.47 -27.15 26.51
CA ILE A 53 25.63 -25.75 26.14
C ILE A 53 24.28 -25.24 25.68
N SER A 54 23.73 -24.25 26.37
CA SER A 54 22.50 -23.61 26.03
C SER A 54 22.80 -22.35 25.21
N LEU A 55 22.23 -22.23 24.02
CA LEU A 55 22.26 -21.02 23.23
C LEU A 55 21.08 -20.14 23.62
N GLY A 56 21.35 -18.89 23.94
CA GLY A 56 20.28 -17.88 24.11
C GLY A 56 19.69 -17.50 22.77
N GLU A 57 18.37 -17.37 22.70
CA GLU A 57 17.70 -16.83 21.53
C GLU A 57 18.26 -15.44 21.21
N ASP A 58 18.53 -15.21 19.93
CA ASP A 58 18.91 -13.90 19.47
C ASP A 58 17.63 -13.07 19.33
N THR A 59 17.20 -12.48 20.44
CA THR A 59 16.14 -11.49 20.48
C THR A 59 16.61 -10.10 20.02
N GLU A 60 17.80 -9.99 19.40
CA GLU A 60 18.05 -8.84 18.57
C GLU A 60 17.03 -8.92 17.41
N THR A 61 15.82 -8.43 17.69
CA THR A 61 14.91 -7.96 16.67
C THR A 61 15.77 -7.29 15.62
N LEU A 62 15.66 -7.75 14.37
CA LEU A 62 16.18 -7.01 13.22
C LEU A 62 15.85 -5.55 13.51
N GLU A 63 16.86 -4.74 13.85
CA GLU A 63 16.66 -3.34 14.20
C GLU A 63 16.02 -2.72 12.98
N GLU A 64 14.72 -2.53 13.07
CA GLU A 64 13.93 -1.94 11.98
C GLU A 64 14.43 -0.53 11.78
N VAL A 65 15.16 -0.32 10.71
CA VAL A 65 15.66 0.98 10.29
C VAL A 65 14.58 1.68 9.48
N VAL A 66 14.31 2.93 9.80
CA VAL A 66 13.41 3.79 9.05
C VAL A 66 14.19 4.87 8.34
N VAL A 67 13.82 5.13 7.11
CA VAL A 67 14.37 6.25 6.37
C VAL A 67 13.75 7.53 6.91
N VAL A 68 14.58 8.45 7.36
CA VAL A 68 14.20 9.75 7.89
C VAL A 68 14.95 10.83 7.13
N GLY A 69 14.24 11.62 6.39
CA GLY A 69 14.87 12.70 5.62
C GLY A 69 15.95 12.17 4.67
N TYR A 70 17.16 12.69 4.80
CA TYR A 70 18.32 12.30 4.02
C TYR A 70 19.18 11.21 4.67
N GLY A 71 18.65 10.50 5.68
CA GLY A 71 19.40 9.47 6.40
C GLY A 71 18.55 8.29 6.84
N VAL A 72 19.22 7.30 7.40
CA VAL A 72 18.61 6.09 7.95
C VAL A 72 18.76 6.14 9.46
N GLN A 73 17.68 5.98 10.20
CA GLN A 73 17.66 6.00 11.65
C GLN A 73 17.01 4.72 12.20
N LYS A 74 17.49 4.24 13.36
CA LYS A 74 16.84 3.12 14.02
C LYS A 74 15.44 3.56 14.48
N LYS A 75 14.42 2.76 14.22
CA LYS A 75 13.02 3.04 14.58
C LYS A 75 12.87 3.40 16.06
N VAL A 76 13.61 2.71 16.93
CA VAL A 76 13.63 2.94 18.39
C VAL A 76 14.20 4.31 18.76
N SER A 77 15.07 4.89 17.93
CA SER A 77 15.71 6.19 18.17
C SER A 77 14.95 7.36 17.53
N SER A 78 13.88 7.08 16.79
CA SER A 78 13.08 8.13 16.14
C SER A 78 12.12 8.74 17.14
N VAL A 79 12.28 10.04 17.39
CA VAL A 79 11.42 10.82 18.30
C VAL A 79 10.08 11.18 17.62
N GLY A 80 10.02 11.14 16.30
CA GLY A 80 8.83 11.47 15.51
C GLY A 80 7.87 10.29 15.30
N SER A 81 6.57 10.57 15.11
CA SER A 81 5.59 9.56 14.73
C SER A 81 5.79 9.17 13.27
N ILE A 82 6.52 8.09 13.04
CA ILE A 82 6.77 7.51 11.72
C ILE A 82 5.97 6.23 11.60
N ALA A 83 5.19 6.10 10.52
CA ALA A 83 4.59 4.83 10.14
C ALA A 83 5.38 4.25 8.98
N THR A 84 5.70 2.97 9.06
CA THR A 84 6.44 2.25 8.01
C THR A 84 5.65 1.02 7.59
N ALA A 85 5.59 0.76 6.30
CA ALA A 85 5.11 -0.48 5.70
C ALA A 85 6.19 -1.07 4.80
N LYS A 86 6.34 -2.39 4.79
CA LYS A 86 7.22 -3.09 3.85
C LYS A 86 6.49 -3.35 2.54
N GLY A 87 7.21 -3.37 1.43
CA GLY A 87 6.62 -3.66 0.13
C GLY A 87 5.86 -4.99 0.09
N ASP A 88 6.40 -6.01 0.74
CA ASP A 88 5.75 -7.33 0.81
C ASP A 88 4.41 -7.32 1.57
N ASP A 89 4.23 -6.40 2.52
CA ASP A 89 2.95 -6.25 3.23
C ASP A 89 1.88 -5.61 2.34
N LEU A 90 2.28 -4.73 1.43
CA LEU A 90 1.38 -4.11 0.45
C LEU A 90 0.83 -5.13 -0.55
N LEU A 91 1.65 -6.12 -0.93
CA LEU A 91 1.24 -7.18 -1.85
C LEU A 91 0.26 -8.18 -1.24
N LYS A 92 0.11 -8.23 0.08
CA LYS A 92 -0.84 -9.13 0.77
C LYS A 92 -2.30 -8.76 0.55
N ILE A 93 -2.59 -7.54 0.11
CA ILE A 93 -3.97 -7.07 -0.15
C ILE A 93 -4.56 -7.72 -1.40
N GLY A 94 -3.73 -8.25 -2.27
CA GLY A 94 -4.12 -8.83 -3.55
C GLY A 94 -3.59 -8.02 -4.73
N SER A 95 -4.21 -8.20 -5.89
CA SER A 95 -3.83 -7.45 -7.10
C SER A 95 -4.31 -6.01 -6.99
N VAL A 96 -3.39 -5.09 -6.75
CA VAL A 96 -3.63 -3.64 -6.74
C VAL A 96 -2.90 -3.00 -7.92
N ASN A 97 -3.55 -2.02 -8.56
CA ASN A 97 -3.01 -1.39 -9.75
C ASN A 97 -2.21 -0.12 -9.44
N SER A 98 -2.33 0.41 -8.22
CA SER A 98 -1.62 1.61 -7.81
C SER A 98 -1.12 1.51 -6.38
N VAL A 99 -0.01 2.17 -6.10
CA VAL A 99 0.58 2.22 -4.76
C VAL A 99 -0.37 2.93 -3.79
N SER A 100 -1.11 3.94 -4.26
CA SER A 100 -2.11 4.64 -3.44
C SER A 100 -3.25 3.73 -2.98
N GLU A 101 -3.68 2.81 -3.83
CA GLU A 101 -4.69 1.80 -3.48
C GLU A 101 -4.12 0.79 -2.47
N ALA A 102 -2.86 0.37 -2.67
CA ALA A 102 -2.17 -0.54 -1.77
C ALA A 102 -1.98 0.03 -0.35
N LEU A 103 -1.89 1.34 -0.20
CA LEU A 103 -1.74 2.00 1.10
C LEU A 103 -3.04 2.10 1.90
N GLN A 104 -4.18 1.86 1.27
CA GLN A 104 -5.47 2.00 1.93
C GLN A 104 -5.60 1.03 3.11
N GLY A 105 -5.77 1.57 4.32
CA GLY A 105 -5.93 0.79 5.55
C GLY A 105 -4.64 0.14 6.09
N GLN A 106 -3.49 0.27 5.41
CA GLN A 106 -2.24 -0.34 5.83
C GLN A 106 -1.43 0.52 6.80
N MET A 107 -1.59 1.82 6.74
CA MET A 107 -0.78 2.74 7.54
C MET A 107 -1.62 3.58 8.47
N PRO A 108 -1.38 3.54 9.80
CA PRO A 108 -2.13 4.35 10.75
C PRO A 108 -1.90 5.85 10.50
N GLY A 109 -2.99 6.61 10.40
CA GLY A 109 -2.97 8.06 10.16
C GLY A 109 -2.80 8.48 8.70
N VAL A 110 -2.80 7.54 7.77
CA VAL A 110 -2.91 7.79 6.33
C VAL A 110 -4.31 7.41 5.87
N VAL A 111 -4.97 8.33 5.19
CA VAL A 111 -6.28 8.12 4.59
C VAL A 111 -6.13 8.17 3.08
N ALA A 112 -6.44 7.07 2.42
CA ALA A 112 -6.51 7.02 0.96
C ALA A 112 -7.97 7.12 0.53
N ILE A 113 -8.30 8.12 -0.27
CA ILE A 113 -9.65 8.37 -0.75
C ILE A 113 -9.65 8.19 -2.27
N ASN A 114 -10.32 7.16 -2.72
CA ASN A 114 -10.63 7.02 -4.14
C ASN A 114 -12.01 7.65 -4.39
N SER A 115 -12.02 8.82 -5.00
CA SER A 115 -13.26 9.57 -5.29
C SER A 115 -13.95 9.13 -6.58
N THR A 116 -13.26 8.38 -7.42
CA THR A 116 -13.80 7.92 -8.70
C THR A 116 -13.52 6.45 -8.88
N SER A 117 -14.57 5.68 -9.07
CA SER A 117 -14.44 4.25 -9.44
C SER A 117 -14.39 4.05 -10.95
N LYS A 118 -13.93 5.05 -11.71
CA LYS A 118 -13.83 4.95 -13.17
C LYS A 118 -12.66 4.04 -13.53
N PRO A 119 -12.84 3.13 -14.49
CA PRO A 119 -11.72 2.36 -15.02
C PRO A 119 -10.59 3.27 -15.53
N GLY A 120 -9.35 3.00 -15.13
CA GLY A 120 -8.18 3.81 -15.48
C GLY A 120 -7.98 5.08 -14.64
N ALA A 121 -8.84 5.37 -13.67
CA ALA A 121 -8.69 6.46 -12.70
C ALA A 121 -8.55 5.91 -11.27
N ASP A 122 -7.69 4.90 -11.11
CA ASP A 122 -7.53 4.13 -9.87
C ASP A 122 -6.64 4.85 -8.83
N LYS A 123 -6.15 6.05 -9.15
CA LYS A 123 -5.33 6.84 -8.23
C LYS A 123 -6.16 7.34 -7.06
N ALA A 124 -5.77 6.96 -5.85
CA ALA A 124 -6.37 7.51 -4.64
C ALA A 124 -5.63 8.77 -4.20
N SER A 125 -6.37 9.77 -3.75
CA SER A 125 -5.83 10.94 -3.06
C SER A 125 -5.41 10.54 -1.65
N LEU A 126 -4.19 10.87 -1.26
CA LEU A 126 -3.67 10.55 0.07
C LEU A 126 -3.73 11.77 0.98
N LEU A 127 -4.19 11.56 2.19
CA LEU A 127 -4.19 12.56 3.26
C LEU A 127 -3.49 12.00 4.49
N ILE A 128 -2.65 12.81 5.12
CA ILE A 128 -2.00 12.48 6.38
C ILE A 128 -2.71 13.26 7.50
N ARG A 129 -3.29 12.52 8.47
CA ARG A 129 -4.08 13.10 9.58
C ARG A 129 -5.31 13.91 9.13
N GLY A 130 -5.81 13.65 7.91
CA GLY A 130 -6.99 14.31 7.36
C GLY A 130 -6.67 15.62 6.65
N LYS A 131 -7.71 16.35 6.25
CA LYS A 131 -7.60 17.61 5.52
C LYS A 131 -7.43 18.76 6.51
N SER A 132 -6.25 19.36 6.56
CA SER A 132 -5.90 20.45 7.47
C SER A 132 -6.00 21.85 6.84
N THR A 133 -6.21 21.93 5.53
CA THR A 133 -6.25 23.19 4.77
C THR A 133 -7.39 23.18 3.76
N TRP A 134 -7.86 24.38 3.38
CA TRP A 134 -8.83 24.57 2.30
C TRP A 134 -8.20 24.49 0.91
N GLY A 135 -6.87 24.62 0.82
CA GLY A 135 -6.10 24.48 -0.42
C GLY A 135 -5.68 23.03 -0.67
N GLU A 136 -4.51 22.87 -1.27
CA GLU A 136 -3.89 21.57 -1.51
C GLU A 136 -3.50 20.93 -0.18
N ALA A 137 -4.03 19.74 0.10
CA ALA A 137 -3.80 18.99 1.32
C ALA A 137 -2.97 17.72 1.05
N GLU A 138 -2.46 17.55 -0.18
CA GLU A 138 -1.67 16.39 -0.55
C GLU A 138 -0.30 16.42 0.13
N PRO A 139 0.19 15.27 0.62
CA PRO A 139 1.52 15.16 1.19
C PRO A 139 2.61 15.25 0.10
N LEU A 140 3.80 15.66 0.50
CA LEU A 140 4.98 15.57 -0.36
C LEU A 140 5.36 14.11 -0.54
N VAL A 141 5.51 13.66 -1.78
CA VAL A 141 5.94 12.30 -2.09
C VAL A 141 7.34 12.29 -2.68
N LEU A 142 8.21 11.48 -2.09
CA LEU A 142 9.59 11.30 -2.55
C LEU A 142 9.84 9.81 -2.83
N VAL A 143 10.22 9.52 -4.05
CA VAL A 143 10.67 8.19 -4.48
C VAL A 143 12.20 8.22 -4.59
N ASP A 144 12.87 7.45 -3.74
CA ASP A 144 14.33 7.45 -3.61
C ASP A 144 14.93 8.86 -3.43
N GLY A 145 14.20 9.75 -2.73
CA GLY A 145 14.60 11.13 -2.45
C GLY A 145 14.24 12.14 -3.54
N ILE A 146 13.61 11.73 -4.63
CA ILE A 146 13.18 12.59 -5.74
C ILE A 146 11.66 12.77 -5.71
N GLU A 147 11.18 14.02 -5.79
CA GLU A 147 9.76 14.35 -5.86
C GLU A 147 9.15 13.84 -7.18
N ARG A 148 8.23 12.90 -7.10
CA ARG A 148 7.51 12.35 -8.25
C ARG A 148 6.23 11.63 -7.82
N ASP A 149 5.33 11.36 -8.78
CA ASP A 149 4.14 10.55 -8.52
C ASP A 149 4.56 9.10 -8.21
N PHE A 150 4.19 8.63 -7.04
CA PHE A 150 4.51 7.27 -6.59
C PHE A 150 3.63 6.19 -7.25
N ASN A 151 2.52 6.57 -7.89
CA ASN A 151 1.71 5.64 -8.67
C ASN A 151 2.37 5.23 -9.99
N ASP A 152 3.45 5.91 -10.38
CA ASP A 152 4.26 5.52 -11.53
C ASP A 152 5.31 4.45 -11.19
N VAL A 153 5.35 4.00 -9.92
CA VAL A 153 6.24 2.92 -9.44
C VAL A 153 5.43 1.64 -9.31
N ASP A 154 6.00 0.53 -9.79
CA ASP A 154 5.39 -0.78 -9.58
C ASP A 154 5.44 -1.17 -8.09
N VAL A 155 4.32 -1.67 -7.55
CA VAL A 155 4.24 -2.10 -6.14
C VAL A 155 5.28 -3.18 -5.82
N ASN A 156 5.63 -4.02 -6.80
CA ASN A 156 6.65 -5.07 -6.65
C ASN A 156 8.08 -4.55 -6.50
N GLU A 157 8.36 -3.33 -6.99
CA GLU A 157 9.66 -2.68 -6.89
C GLU A 157 9.87 -2.00 -5.54
N ILE A 158 8.82 -1.89 -4.72
CA ILE A 158 8.90 -1.19 -3.44
C ILE A 158 9.57 -2.08 -2.40
N GLU A 159 10.58 -1.53 -1.73
CA GLU A 159 11.20 -2.12 -0.54
C GLU A 159 10.45 -1.70 0.73
N SER A 160 10.24 -0.40 0.89
CA SER A 160 9.53 0.15 2.05
C SER A 160 8.91 1.51 1.76
N ILE A 161 7.84 1.82 2.49
CA ILE A 161 7.22 3.13 2.52
C ILE A 161 7.25 3.64 3.95
N SER A 162 7.76 4.86 4.14
CA SER A 162 7.78 5.56 5.42
C SER A 162 6.98 6.84 5.35
N VAL A 163 6.08 7.06 6.30
CA VAL A 163 5.24 8.26 6.36
C VAL A 163 5.64 9.09 7.58
N LEU A 164 6.15 10.28 7.30
CA LEU A 164 6.53 11.28 8.30
C LEU A 164 5.31 12.17 8.57
N LYS A 165 4.76 12.06 9.79
CA LYS A 165 3.50 12.72 10.17
C LYS A 165 3.72 13.94 11.04
N ASP A 166 4.86 14.03 11.72
CA ASP A 166 5.14 15.10 12.69
C ASP A 166 6.00 16.18 12.07
N ALA A 167 5.75 17.43 12.48
CA ALA A 167 6.49 18.59 12.01
C ALA A 167 8.00 18.49 12.26
N SER A 168 8.43 17.84 13.34
CA SER A 168 9.86 17.61 13.63
C SER A 168 10.52 16.70 12.58
N ALA A 169 9.81 15.69 12.11
CA ALA A 169 10.31 14.77 11.09
C ALA A 169 10.25 15.39 9.68
N THR A 170 9.28 16.27 9.42
CA THR A 170 9.10 16.91 8.12
C THR A 170 9.83 18.24 7.96
N ALA A 171 10.40 18.78 9.03
CA ALA A 171 11.10 20.07 9.04
C ALA A 171 12.21 20.19 7.98
N VAL A 172 12.87 19.08 7.66
CA VAL A 172 13.95 19.02 6.67
C VAL A 172 13.45 19.35 5.24
N TYR A 173 12.15 19.16 4.99
CA TYR A 173 11.51 19.40 3.70
C TYR A 173 10.85 20.78 3.58
N GLY A 174 10.95 21.60 4.63
CA GLY A 174 10.41 22.95 4.65
C GLY A 174 8.90 23.00 4.45
N VAL A 175 8.44 24.03 3.73
CA VAL A 175 7.00 24.28 3.51
C VAL A 175 6.30 23.14 2.78
N LYS A 176 6.98 22.49 1.85
CA LYS A 176 6.41 21.34 1.12
C LYS A 176 6.06 20.16 2.02
N GLY A 177 6.77 20.01 3.16
CA GLY A 177 6.51 18.97 4.14
C GLY A 177 5.36 19.28 5.12
N ALA A 178 4.69 20.42 5.00
CA ALA A 178 3.66 20.86 5.95
C ALA A 178 2.48 19.89 6.08
N ASN A 179 2.07 19.25 4.99
CA ASN A 179 1.00 18.26 4.96
C ASN A 179 1.48 16.82 5.24
N GLY A 180 2.74 16.67 5.65
CA GLY A 180 3.41 15.39 5.83
C GLY A 180 4.24 14.98 4.61
N VAL A 181 5.08 13.97 4.80
CA VAL A 181 5.97 13.46 3.74
C VAL A 181 5.86 11.95 3.66
N ILE A 182 5.75 11.44 2.46
CA ILE A 182 5.78 10.01 2.15
C ILE A 182 7.11 9.71 1.45
N LEU A 183 7.90 8.86 2.08
CA LEU A 183 9.18 8.39 1.54
C LEU A 183 8.98 6.97 1.02
N LEU A 184 9.17 6.77 -0.25
CA LEU A 184 9.16 5.47 -0.90
C LEU A 184 10.58 5.09 -1.26
N THR A 185 11.01 3.92 -0.82
CA THR A 185 12.31 3.35 -1.15
C THR A 185 12.11 2.16 -2.06
N THR A 186 12.81 2.13 -3.18
CA THR A 186 12.77 1.01 -4.12
C THR A 186 13.80 -0.05 -3.80
N LYS A 187 13.52 -1.30 -4.20
CA LYS A 187 14.44 -2.43 -4.06
C LYS A 187 15.70 -2.18 -4.89
N ARG A 188 16.86 -2.38 -4.29
CA ARG A 188 18.15 -2.24 -4.95
C ARG A 188 18.77 -3.59 -5.19
N GLY A 189 19.55 -3.71 -6.28
CA GLY A 189 20.33 -4.91 -6.55
C GLY A 189 21.37 -5.17 -5.47
N LEU A 190 21.50 -6.44 -5.08
CA LEU A 190 22.49 -6.90 -4.13
C LEU A 190 23.53 -7.76 -4.84
N GLU A 191 24.76 -7.76 -4.35
CA GLU A 191 25.82 -8.69 -4.81
C GLU A 191 25.54 -10.09 -4.27
N GLN A 192 24.70 -10.84 -4.97
CA GLN A 192 24.32 -12.21 -4.61
C GLN A 192 24.15 -13.08 -5.86
N LYS A 193 23.95 -14.38 -5.67
CA LYS A 193 23.59 -15.25 -6.80
C LYS A 193 22.31 -14.78 -7.43
N PRO A 194 22.20 -14.80 -8.80
CA PRO A 194 20.96 -14.42 -9.47
C PRO A 194 19.78 -15.21 -8.96
N GLU A 195 18.72 -14.51 -8.55
CA GLU A 195 17.45 -15.08 -8.16
C GLU A 195 16.41 -14.67 -9.20
N ILE A 196 15.74 -15.63 -9.79
CA ILE A 196 14.71 -15.40 -10.79
C ILE A 196 13.37 -15.78 -10.15
N SER A 197 12.49 -14.79 -10.00
CA SER A 197 11.12 -14.99 -9.55
C SER A 197 10.14 -14.64 -10.67
N PHE A 198 9.07 -15.40 -10.78
CA PHE A 198 7.96 -15.12 -11.69
C PHE A 198 6.66 -15.14 -10.91
N THR A 199 5.92 -14.05 -10.98
CA THR A 199 4.60 -13.93 -10.34
C THR A 199 3.58 -13.51 -11.39
N ALA A 200 2.44 -14.20 -11.46
CA ALA A 200 1.34 -13.83 -12.32
C ALA A 200 0.07 -13.67 -11.48
N ASN A 201 -0.52 -12.48 -11.53
CA ASN A 201 -1.75 -12.16 -10.82
C ASN A 201 -2.86 -11.90 -11.83
N PHE A 202 -4.01 -12.53 -11.61
CA PHE A 202 -5.20 -12.31 -12.41
C PHE A 202 -6.29 -11.73 -11.49
N GLY A 203 -6.79 -10.56 -11.84
CA GLY A 203 -7.83 -9.89 -11.05
C GLY A 203 -9.00 -9.47 -11.95
N PHE A 204 -10.22 -9.53 -11.40
CA PHE A 204 -11.41 -8.99 -12.03
C PHE A 204 -11.92 -7.84 -11.18
N LYS A 205 -12.07 -6.66 -11.78
CA LYS A 205 -12.73 -5.52 -11.15
C LYS A 205 -14.17 -5.44 -11.62
N GLN A 206 -15.10 -5.40 -10.68
CA GLN A 206 -16.51 -5.25 -10.95
C GLN A 206 -17.08 -4.12 -10.10
N PRO A 207 -17.91 -3.21 -10.66
CA PRO A 207 -18.63 -2.23 -9.87
C PRO A 207 -19.47 -2.92 -8.80
N SER A 208 -19.31 -2.52 -7.55
CA SER A 208 -20.10 -3.06 -6.43
C SER A 208 -21.54 -2.56 -6.41
N ALA A 209 -21.76 -1.38 -6.99
CA ALA A 209 -23.08 -0.80 -7.20
C ALA A 209 -23.07 0.03 -8.48
N ALA A 210 -24.13 -0.05 -9.25
CA ALA A 210 -24.41 0.85 -10.36
C ALA A 210 -25.40 1.91 -9.89
N PRO A 211 -25.27 3.18 -10.32
CA PRO A 211 -26.29 4.17 -10.03
C PRO A 211 -27.59 3.77 -10.73
N GLU A 212 -28.69 3.84 -9.99
CA GLU A 212 -30.03 3.74 -10.56
C GLU A 212 -30.48 5.14 -10.98
N TRP A 213 -30.65 5.31 -12.27
CA TRP A 213 -31.12 6.56 -12.82
C TRP A 213 -32.64 6.58 -12.84
N SER A 214 -33.24 7.69 -12.44
CA SER A 214 -34.67 7.90 -12.65
C SER A 214 -34.95 8.11 -14.14
N ASP A 215 -36.11 7.63 -14.60
CA ASP A 215 -36.57 7.90 -15.95
C ASP A 215 -36.74 9.41 -16.22
N TYR A 216 -36.82 9.78 -17.49
CA TYR A 216 -36.89 11.17 -17.92
C TYR A 216 -38.13 11.90 -17.36
N VAL A 217 -39.28 11.22 -17.32
CA VAL A 217 -40.54 11.79 -16.82
C VAL A 217 -40.41 12.12 -15.34
N THR A 218 -39.90 11.17 -14.54
CA THR A 218 -39.65 11.39 -13.11
C THR A 218 -38.66 12.53 -12.89
N SER A 219 -37.57 12.56 -13.68
CA SER A 219 -36.57 13.62 -13.60
C SER A 219 -37.16 15.01 -13.91
N MET A 220 -37.99 15.14 -14.97
CA MET A 220 -38.65 16.40 -15.31
C MET A 220 -39.63 16.86 -14.23
N LYS A 221 -40.40 15.92 -13.65
CA LYS A 221 -41.31 16.24 -12.53
C LYS A 221 -40.55 16.69 -11.28
N GLN A 222 -39.45 16.04 -10.94
CA GLN A 222 -38.60 16.44 -9.81
C GLN A 222 -37.96 17.80 -10.07
N TYR A 223 -37.46 18.04 -11.29
CA TYR A 223 -36.93 19.34 -11.70
C TYR A 223 -37.97 20.45 -11.55
N ASN A 224 -39.18 20.24 -12.05
CA ASN A 224 -40.27 21.20 -11.93
C ASN A 224 -40.60 21.48 -10.45
N ARG A 225 -40.60 20.47 -9.62
CA ARG A 225 -40.82 20.63 -8.18
C ARG A 225 -39.73 21.47 -7.52
N ALA A 226 -38.47 21.27 -7.91
CA ALA A 226 -37.37 22.08 -7.43
C ALA A 226 -37.50 23.55 -7.89
N GLN A 227 -37.77 23.77 -9.16
CA GLN A 227 -37.98 25.12 -9.70
C GLN A 227 -39.18 25.85 -9.05
N ALA A 228 -40.26 25.14 -8.77
CA ALA A 228 -41.40 25.70 -8.04
C ALA A 228 -41.05 26.09 -6.59
N ASN A 229 -40.24 25.30 -5.91
CA ASN A 229 -39.75 25.61 -4.55
C ASN A 229 -38.86 26.85 -4.53
N ASP A 230 -38.08 27.05 -5.59
CA ASP A 230 -37.21 28.23 -5.77
C ASP A 230 -37.94 29.46 -6.30
N GLY A 231 -39.26 29.34 -6.60
CA GLY A 231 -40.08 30.42 -7.17
C GLY A 231 -39.76 30.71 -8.64
N ASN A 232 -39.03 29.82 -9.33
CA ASN A 232 -38.57 30.01 -10.70
C ASN A 232 -39.50 29.35 -11.72
N TRP A 233 -40.73 29.78 -11.77
CA TRP A 233 -41.80 29.20 -12.60
C TRP A 233 -41.53 29.22 -14.10
N GLY A 234 -40.74 30.20 -14.56
CA GLY A 234 -40.41 30.35 -15.99
C GLY A 234 -39.40 29.30 -16.50
N ALA A 235 -38.71 28.60 -15.60
CA ALA A 235 -37.75 27.58 -15.95
C ALA A 235 -38.33 26.15 -15.93
N MET A 236 -39.62 26.01 -15.61
CA MET A 236 -40.27 24.71 -15.56
C MET A 236 -40.43 24.09 -16.95
N VAL A 237 -40.28 22.78 -17.02
CA VAL A 237 -40.61 21.99 -18.22
C VAL A 237 -42.14 22.04 -18.43
N PRO A 238 -42.62 22.35 -19.63
CA PRO A 238 -44.05 22.39 -19.90
C PRO A 238 -44.73 21.04 -19.67
N GLU A 239 -45.94 21.07 -19.10
CA GLU A 239 -46.73 19.87 -18.84
C GLU A 239 -47.01 19.06 -20.12
N SER A 240 -47.18 19.75 -21.26
CA SER A 240 -47.34 19.09 -22.57
C SER A 240 -46.13 18.27 -22.98
N THR A 241 -44.93 18.70 -22.61
CA THR A 241 -43.71 17.97 -22.89
C THR A 241 -43.65 16.70 -22.01
N ILE A 242 -43.97 16.83 -20.72
CA ILE A 242 -44.01 15.68 -19.81
C ILE A 242 -45.04 14.66 -20.29
N ALA A 243 -46.24 15.09 -20.66
CA ALA A 243 -47.30 14.24 -21.20
C ALA A 243 -46.88 13.51 -22.48
N ALA A 244 -46.13 14.21 -23.36
CA ALA A 244 -45.61 13.56 -24.58
C ALA A 244 -44.64 12.44 -24.27
N TRP A 245 -43.75 12.60 -23.30
CA TRP A 245 -42.84 11.54 -22.80
C TRP A 245 -43.60 10.40 -22.13
N GLU A 246 -44.59 10.68 -21.31
CA GLU A 246 -45.44 9.66 -20.69
C GLU A 246 -46.17 8.82 -21.74
N ASN A 247 -46.69 9.45 -22.77
CA ASN A 247 -47.35 8.75 -23.88
C ASN A 247 -46.36 7.90 -24.69
N ALA A 248 -45.14 8.40 -24.91
CA ALA A 248 -44.09 7.64 -25.58
C ALA A 248 -43.74 6.37 -24.79
N TYR A 249 -43.62 6.46 -23.48
CA TYR A 249 -43.39 5.30 -22.61
C TYR A 249 -44.58 4.31 -22.60
N ALA A 250 -45.79 4.82 -22.49
CA ALA A 250 -46.99 3.99 -22.47
C ALA A 250 -47.22 3.22 -23.79
N THR A 251 -46.83 3.83 -24.92
CA THR A 251 -47.04 3.26 -26.27
C THR A 251 -45.81 2.53 -26.82
N GLY A 252 -44.65 2.72 -26.21
CA GLY A 252 -43.36 2.23 -26.73
C GLY A 252 -42.94 2.94 -28.03
N ASN A 253 -43.53 4.09 -28.34
CA ASN A 253 -43.24 4.83 -29.57
C ASN A 253 -42.22 5.94 -29.28
N TYR A 254 -40.96 5.61 -29.44
CA TYR A 254 -39.82 6.52 -29.21
C TYR A 254 -39.37 7.27 -30.48
N GLY A 255 -40.12 7.18 -31.57
CA GLY A 255 -39.72 7.67 -32.88
C GLY A 255 -39.12 6.59 -33.78
N PRO A 256 -38.99 6.83 -35.10
CA PRO A 256 -38.57 5.82 -36.08
C PRO A 256 -37.16 5.27 -35.81
N TYR A 257 -36.29 6.02 -35.15
CA TYR A 257 -34.91 5.66 -34.82
C TYR A 257 -34.61 5.83 -33.33
N ASN A 258 -35.60 5.85 -32.44
CA ASN A 258 -35.49 6.25 -31.04
C ASN A 258 -34.87 7.66 -30.84
N ASP A 259 -35.12 8.56 -31.76
CA ASP A 259 -34.51 9.89 -31.83
C ASP A 259 -35.40 10.99 -31.30
N VAL A 260 -36.71 10.75 -31.19
CA VAL A 260 -37.67 11.73 -30.71
C VAL A 260 -37.75 11.75 -29.18
N PHE A 261 -37.75 10.59 -28.57
CA PHE A 261 -37.81 10.41 -27.11
C PHE A 261 -36.69 9.43 -26.68
N PRO A 262 -35.41 9.79 -26.84
CA PRO A 262 -34.32 8.86 -26.57
C PRO A 262 -34.21 8.56 -25.08
N GLU A 263 -34.34 7.28 -24.71
CA GLU A 263 -34.09 6.82 -23.39
C GLU A 263 -32.93 5.80 -23.44
N VAL A 264 -31.75 6.25 -23.10
CA VAL A 264 -30.56 5.44 -23.12
C VAL A 264 -29.91 5.47 -21.74
N ASP A 265 -29.76 4.30 -21.15
CA ASP A 265 -28.94 4.13 -19.95
C ASP A 265 -27.48 4.08 -20.37
N TRP A 266 -26.85 5.24 -20.45
CA TRP A 266 -25.46 5.38 -20.86
C TRP A 266 -24.49 4.65 -19.93
N TRP A 267 -24.88 4.44 -18.67
CA TRP A 267 -24.06 3.64 -17.76
C TRP A 267 -23.99 2.18 -18.21
N LYS A 268 -25.12 1.57 -18.51
CA LYS A 268 -25.17 0.19 -19.02
C LYS A 268 -24.51 0.04 -20.38
N GLU A 269 -24.57 1.07 -21.23
CA GLU A 269 -23.96 1.03 -22.54
C GLU A 269 -22.43 1.20 -22.48
N LEU A 270 -21.93 2.07 -21.63
CA LEU A 270 -20.52 2.44 -21.56
C LEU A 270 -19.74 1.67 -20.52
N VAL A 271 -20.36 1.35 -19.38
CA VAL A 271 -19.70 0.63 -18.27
C VAL A 271 -20.07 -0.83 -18.35
N LYS A 272 -19.17 -1.65 -18.91
CA LYS A 272 -19.31 -3.10 -18.89
C LYS A 272 -19.03 -3.61 -17.49
N ASN A 273 -19.80 -4.63 -17.05
CA ASN A 273 -19.72 -5.20 -15.69
C ASN A 273 -18.38 -5.90 -15.38
N VAL A 274 -17.50 -6.06 -16.36
CA VAL A 274 -16.20 -6.70 -16.19
C VAL A 274 -15.14 -5.85 -16.90
N GLY A 275 -14.24 -5.26 -16.10
CA GLY A 275 -13.01 -4.66 -16.61
C GLY A 275 -11.90 -5.72 -16.66
N TYR A 276 -11.08 -5.67 -17.67
CA TYR A 276 -9.87 -6.49 -17.81
C TYR A 276 -8.68 -5.75 -17.23
#